data_90239c856c24c07710262729d3f78239
#
_entry.id   90239c856c24c07710262729d3f78239
#
_cell.length_a   1.000
_cell.length_b   1.000
_cell.length_c   1.000
_cell.angle_alpha   90.00
_cell.angle_beta   90.00
_cell.angle_gamma   90.00
#
_symmetry.space_group_name_H-M   'P 1'
#
loop_
_entity.id
_entity.type
_entity.pdbx_description
1 polymer ?
#
loop_
_entity_poly.entity_id
_entity_poly.type
_entity_poly.pdbx_seq_one_letter_code
_entity_poly.pdbx_strand_id
1 'polypeptide(L)'
;MMMNMYYFISDAHLGSRAMTNPEEHQQKLVNLLRVMEDDAAGVFLLGDIFDFWYEYLWECYPAKPETDAIPCSKRFFAPVLQQLRRMTDKGIKVHFFIGNHDIWTFGGLARMTGVTVHRRGEEITLNGKRCYLAHGDGLVPSGYIDALPKVVKRKIRRFIFLRSVFHHPAAQALFRLVPPVWGDAFGYEWAKRSRLKELANPFPYKGENREELVLWAKEQEGLCTPSTEHQSPKTENREPRTDYYIFGHRHIELDLQLASQSRVVILGDFFRQFTYALLDADGGLMLSVFE
;
A
#
# COMPACT_ATOMS: atom_id res chain seq x y z
N MET A 1 16.11 -3.82 -24.67
CA MET A 1 14.63 -3.79 -24.58
C MET A 1 14.27 -2.51 -23.86
N MET A 2 13.33 -1.68 -24.34
CA MET A 2 12.96 -0.47 -23.60
C MET A 2 12.19 -0.88 -22.34
N MET A 3 12.66 -0.45 -21.17
CA MET A 3 11.96 -0.62 -19.91
C MET A 3 10.76 0.31 -19.86
N ASN A 4 9.56 -0.16 -20.15
CA ASN A 4 8.37 0.67 -20.26
C ASN A 4 7.18 0.12 -19.43
N MET A 5 7.41 -0.92 -18.64
CA MET A 5 6.38 -1.50 -17.78
C MET A 5 6.44 -0.90 -16.38
N TYR A 6 5.28 -0.61 -15.80
CA TYR A 6 5.16 -0.20 -14.40
C TYR A 6 4.36 -1.23 -13.62
N TYR A 7 4.90 -1.64 -12.48
CA TYR A 7 4.32 -2.69 -11.65
C TYR A 7 3.82 -2.13 -10.33
N PHE A 8 2.69 -2.64 -9.85
CA PHE A 8 2.07 -2.21 -8.60
C PHE A 8 1.78 -3.43 -7.73
N ILE A 9 2.27 -3.42 -6.50
CA ILE A 9 2.10 -4.49 -5.51
C ILE A 9 1.69 -3.84 -4.19
N SER A 10 0.80 -4.48 -3.43
CA SER A 10 0.48 -4.06 -2.06
C SER A 10 0.21 -5.26 -1.15
N ASP A 11 0.10 -4.99 0.13
CA ASP A 11 -0.45 -5.92 1.12
C ASP A 11 0.23 -7.30 1.08
N ALA A 12 1.56 -7.30 1.04
CA ALA A 12 2.33 -8.54 1.11
C ALA A 12 2.48 -9.06 2.55
N HIS A 13 2.39 -8.20 3.55
CA HIS A 13 2.46 -8.55 4.97
C HIS A 13 3.57 -9.53 5.33
N LEU A 14 4.78 -9.29 4.79
CA LEU A 14 5.94 -10.12 5.03
C LEU A 14 6.25 -10.22 6.54
N GLY A 15 6.61 -11.42 6.98
CA GLY A 15 6.92 -11.70 8.37
C GLY A 15 5.70 -11.87 9.27
N SER A 16 4.49 -11.98 8.70
CA SER A 16 3.26 -12.19 9.46
C SER A 16 3.32 -13.50 10.26
N ARG A 17 3.12 -13.38 11.58
CA ARG A 17 3.05 -14.54 12.49
C ARG A 17 1.75 -15.33 12.38
N ALA A 18 0.83 -14.90 11.53
CA ALA A 18 -0.38 -15.64 11.20
C ALA A 18 -0.20 -16.59 10.01
N MET A 19 0.94 -16.51 9.32
CA MET A 19 1.27 -17.36 8.18
C MET A 19 2.01 -18.61 8.59
N THR A 20 1.76 -19.71 7.87
CA THR A 20 2.39 -21.02 8.13
C THR A 20 3.84 -21.07 7.62
N ASN A 21 4.10 -20.49 6.46
CA ASN A 21 5.41 -20.51 5.78
C ASN A 21 5.86 -19.09 5.39
N PRO A 22 6.28 -18.24 6.35
CA PRO A 22 6.61 -16.85 6.05
C PRO A 22 7.85 -16.68 5.16
N GLU A 23 8.81 -17.62 5.19
CA GLU A 23 10.00 -17.63 4.32
C GLU A 23 9.62 -17.89 2.86
N GLU A 24 8.79 -18.90 2.62
CA GLU A 24 8.29 -19.23 1.28
C GLU A 24 7.49 -18.07 0.68
N HIS A 25 6.64 -17.47 1.49
CA HIS A 25 5.87 -16.29 1.10
C HIS A 25 6.79 -15.12 0.71
N GLN A 26 7.80 -14.83 1.53
CA GLN A 26 8.80 -13.81 1.19
C GLN A 26 9.54 -14.16 -0.11
N GLN A 27 9.92 -15.43 -0.30
CA GLN A 27 10.61 -15.87 -1.50
C GLN A 27 9.74 -15.70 -2.76
N LYS A 28 8.43 -15.87 -2.64
CA LYS A 28 7.49 -15.64 -3.75
C LYS A 28 7.51 -14.17 -4.19
N LEU A 29 7.51 -13.22 -3.25
CA LEU A 29 7.67 -11.80 -3.59
C LEU A 29 9.05 -11.50 -4.22
N VAL A 30 10.12 -12.07 -3.68
CA VAL A 30 11.46 -11.92 -4.27
C VAL A 30 11.52 -12.45 -5.70
N ASN A 31 10.85 -13.57 -5.97
CA ASN A 31 10.80 -14.15 -7.32
C ASN A 31 10.02 -13.24 -8.29
N LEU A 32 8.87 -12.69 -7.86
CA LEU A 32 8.14 -11.72 -8.67
C LEU A 32 9.00 -10.49 -8.97
N LEU A 33 9.66 -9.92 -7.97
CA LEU A 33 10.56 -8.76 -8.16
C LEU A 33 11.73 -9.07 -9.11
N ARG A 34 12.23 -10.32 -9.14
CA ARG A 34 13.25 -10.75 -10.11
C ARG A 34 12.72 -10.79 -11.53
N VAL A 35 11.51 -11.29 -11.72
CA VAL A 35 10.86 -11.28 -13.05
C VAL A 35 10.69 -9.84 -13.55
N MET A 36 10.28 -8.92 -12.68
CA MET A 36 10.11 -7.51 -13.04
C MET A 36 11.42 -6.80 -13.41
N GLU A 37 12.58 -7.30 -12.97
CA GLU A 37 13.89 -6.69 -13.33
C GLU A 37 14.16 -6.65 -14.83
N ASP A 38 13.50 -7.47 -15.64
CA ASP A 38 13.81 -7.61 -17.06
C ASP A 38 13.19 -6.48 -17.91
N ASP A 39 12.08 -5.89 -17.47
CA ASP A 39 11.31 -4.91 -18.26
C ASP A 39 10.73 -3.73 -17.46
N ALA A 40 10.86 -3.72 -16.12
CA ALA A 40 10.31 -2.66 -15.30
C ALA A 40 11.02 -1.32 -15.51
N ALA A 41 10.27 -0.30 -15.91
CA ALA A 41 10.66 1.11 -15.79
C ALA A 41 10.50 1.60 -14.34
N GLY A 42 9.56 1.04 -13.61
CA GLY A 42 9.34 1.32 -12.20
C GLY A 42 8.46 0.30 -11.49
N VAL A 43 8.67 0.18 -10.18
CA VAL A 43 7.88 -0.68 -9.29
C VAL A 43 7.33 0.15 -8.14
N PHE A 44 6.04 0.04 -7.91
CA PHE A 44 5.30 0.76 -6.88
C PHE A 44 4.79 -0.22 -5.82
N LEU A 45 5.37 -0.15 -4.64
CA LEU A 45 4.96 -0.90 -3.46
C LEU A 45 3.97 -0.05 -2.67
N LEU A 46 2.67 -0.34 -2.78
CA LEU A 46 1.60 0.52 -2.27
C LEU A 46 1.19 0.21 -0.82
N GLY A 47 2.18 0.02 0.05
CA GLY A 47 2.01 -0.12 1.49
C GLY A 47 1.70 -1.53 1.97
N ASP A 48 1.86 -1.72 3.28
CA ASP A 48 1.67 -2.98 3.98
C ASP A 48 2.49 -4.14 3.36
N ILE A 49 3.69 -3.80 2.87
CA ILE A 49 4.63 -4.80 2.36
C ILE A 49 5.18 -5.64 3.51
N PHE A 50 5.39 -5.01 4.66
CA PHE A 50 5.78 -5.68 5.89
C PHE A 50 4.59 -5.75 6.85
N ASP A 51 4.36 -6.90 7.48
CA ASP A 51 3.28 -7.06 8.48
C ASP A 51 3.52 -6.20 9.73
N PHE A 52 4.79 -5.93 10.02
CA PHE A 52 5.23 -4.93 10.99
C PHE A 52 6.63 -4.43 10.62
N TRP A 53 6.76 -3.13 10.34
CA TRP A 53 8.05 -2.48 10.08
C TRP A 53 8.23 -1.32 11.03
N TYR A 54 9.32 -1.33 11.79
CA TYR A 54 9.66 -0.27 12.73
C TYR A 54 11.16 0.02 12.70
N GLU A 55 11.55 1.27 12.43
CA GLU A 55 12.94 1.70 12.45
C GLU A 55 13.29 2.29 13.81
N TYR A 56 13.96 1.51 14.65
CA TYR A 56 14.39 1.89 15.98
C TYR A 56 15.56 2.88 15.96
N LEU A 57 15.61 3.77 16.94
CA LEU A 57 16.70 4.75 17.04
C LEU A 57 18.06 4.08 17.31
N TRP A 58 18.04 2.95 18.01
CA TRP A 58 19.22 2.22 18.47
C TRP A 58 19.82 1.27 17.43
N GLU A 59 19.21 1.15 16.28
CA GLU A 59 19.66 0.27 15.20
C GLU A 59 20.39 1.06 14.12
N CYS A 60 21.43 0.47 13.56
CA CYS A 60 22.14 1.00 12.41
C CYS A 60 21.58 0.39 11.12
N TYR A 61 21.23 1.24 10.17
CA TYR A 61 20.71 0.83 8.86
C TYR A 61 21.78 1.07 7.79
N PRO A 62 22.48 0.01 7.32
CA PRO A 62 23.60 0.14 6.38
C PRO A 62 23.12 0.58 4.99
N ALA A 63 24.00 1.23 4.22
CA ALA A 63 23.70 1.60 2.83
C ALA A 63 23.69 0.39 1.88
N LYS A 64 24.28 -0.75 2.30
CA LYS A 64 24.22 -2.03 1.57
C LYS A 64 23.63 -3.07 2.50
N PRO A 65 22.52 -3.73 2.15
CA PRO A 65 21.84 -4.69 3.02
C PRO A 65 22.47 -6.09 2.95
N GLU A 66 23.76 -6.18 3.25
CA GLU A 66 24.39 -7.49 3.49
C GLU A 66 23.79 -8.10 4.76
N THR A 67 23.51 -9.40 4.72
CA THR A 67 22.70 -10.07 5.76
C THR A 67 23.24 -9.82 7.18
N ASP A 68 24.57 -9.86 7.35
CA ASP A 68 25.19 -9.68 8.67
C ASP A 68 25.20 -8.21 9.14
N ALA A 69 25.10 -7.26 8.22
CA ALA A 69 25.06 -5.84 8.52
C ALA A 69 23.64 -5.33 8.80
N ILE A 70 22.60 -6.07 8.41
CA ILE A 70 21.21 -5.71 8.66
C ILE A 70 20.90 -5.84 10.16
N PRO A 71 20.16 -4.89 10.78
CA PRO A 71 19.73 -5.00 12.17
C PRO A 71 19.03 -6.33 12.46
N CYS A 72 19.26 -6.92 13.61
CA CYS A 72 18.70 -8.22 13.99
C CYS A 72 17.16 -8.27 13.81
N SER A 73 16.47 -7.16 14.13
CA SER A 73 15.02 -7.04 13.97
C SER A 73 14.55 -7.10 12.50
N LYS A 74 15.46 -6.92 11.54
CA LYS A 74 15.18 -6.86 10.10
C LYS A 74 15.81 -7.99 9.30
N ARG A 75 16.60 -8.88 9.93
CA ARG A 75 17.33 -9.97 9.22
C ARG A 75 16.41 -10.91 8.46
N PHE A 76 15.22 -11.16 8.98
CA PHE A 76 14.22 -11.95 8.25
C PHE A 76 13.95 -11.36 6.85
N PHE A 77 13.94 -10.04 6.70
CA PHE A 77 13.65 -9.36 5.45
C PHE A 77 14.86 -9.20 4.51
N ALA A 78 16.03 -9.72 4.87
CA ALA A 78 17.23 -9.58 4.07
C ALA A 78 17.05 -9.94 2.59
N PRO A 79 16.37 -11.04 2.19
CA PRO A 79 16.19 -11.39 0.79
C PRO A 79 15.45 -10.32 -0.02
N VAL A 80 14.36 -9.77 0.53
CA VAL A 80 13.59 -8.73 -0.17
C VAL A 80 14.33 -7.40 -0.18
N LEU A 81 15.01 -7.03 0.92
CA LEU A 81 15.80 -5.79 0.99
C LEU A 81 16.95 -5.80 -0.02
N GLN A 82 17.64 -6.94 -0.17
CA GLN A 82 18.72 -7.13 -1.15
C GLN A 82 18.18 -7.08 -2.58
N GLN A 83 17.00 -7.69 -2.82
CA GLN A 83 16.38 -7.66 -4.14
C GLN A 83 15.96 -6.24 -4.53
N LEU A 84 15.34 -5.47 -3.63
CA LEU A 84 14.99 -4.07 -3.86
C LEU A 84 16.26 -3.22 -4.12
N ARG A 85 17.33 -3.44 -3.36
CA ARG A 85 18.61 -2.78 -3.57
C ARG A 85 19.19 -3.10 -4.95
N ARG A 86 19.17 -4.36 -5.35
CA ARG A 86 19.63 -4.78 -6.67
C ARG A 86 18.87 -4.09 -7.80
N MET A 87 17.53 -3.96 -7.68
CA MET A 87 16.72 -3.26 -8.67
C MET A 87 17.09 -1.79 -8.78
N THR A 88 17.22 -1.11 -7.63
CA THR A 88 17.60 0.32 -7.62
C THR A 88 19.02 0.55 -8.12
N ASP A 89 19.97 -0.35 -7.84
CA ASP A 89 21.33 -0.29 -8.38
C ASP A 89 21.37 -0.51 -9.89
N LYS A 90 20.40 -1.23 -10.47
CA LYS A 90 20.19 -1.36 -11.92
C LYS A 90 19.51 -0.12 -12.54
N GLY A 91 19.13 0.87 -11.76
CA GLY A 91 18.45 2.09 -12.20
C GLY A 91 16.92 1.98 -12.31
N ILE A 92 16.31 0.85 -11.89
CA ILE A 92 14.87 0.71 -11.82
C ILE A 92 14.35 1.61 -10.68
N LYS A 93 13.35 2.44 -10.98
CA LYS A 93 12.73 3.31 -9.98
C LYS A 93 11.79 2.50 -9.09
N VAL A 94 12.17 2.33 -7.84
CA VAL A 94 11.31 1.63 -6.87
C VAL A 94 10.73 2.64 -5.88
N HIS A 95 9.40 2.72 -5.84
CA HIS A 95 8.63 3.61 -4.98
C HIS A 95 7.95 2.80 -3.88
N PHE A 96 8.06 3.26 -2.65
CA PHE A 96 7.47 2.62 -1.48
C PHE A 96 6.50 3.59 -0.81
N PHE A 97 5.22 3.33 -0.91
CA PHE A 97 4.19 4.04 -0.17
C PHE A 97 4.02 3.38 1.18
N ILE A 98 3.97 4.17 2.25
CA ILE A 98 3.73 3.61 3.57
C ILE A 98 2.26 3.23 3.74
N GLY A 99 2.01 2.03 4.28
CA GLY A 99 0.70 1.60 4.75
C GLY A 99 0.57 1.77 6.27
N ASN A 100 -0.48 1.21 6.83
CA ASN A 100 -0.71 1.30 8.27
C ASN A 100 0.15 0.32 9.10
N HIS A 101 0.73 -0.70 8.50
CA HIS A 101 1.63 -1.66 9.14
C HIS A 101 3.11 -1.25 9.06
N ASP A 102 3.50 -0.49 8.04
CA ASP A 102 4.87 -0.05 7.81
C ASP A 102 5.06 1.48 7.91
N ILE A 103 4.17 2.13 8.65
CA ILE A 103 4.16 3.57 8.93
C ILE A 103 5.44 4.08 9.64
N TRP A 104 6.16 3.21 10.36
CA TRP A 104 7.31 3.55 11.18
C TRP A 104 8.63 3.50 10.40
N THR A 105 8.58 3.94 9.15
CA THR A 105 9.72 4.07 8.22
C THR A 105 10.31 5.48 8.34
N PHE A 106 11.59 5.61 8.74
CA PHE A 106 12.25 6.89 9.03
C PHE A 106 13.53 7.12 8.23
N GLY A 107 13.69 6.41 7.11
CA GLY A 107 14.82 6.53 6.20
C GLY A 107 15.79 5.35 6.22
N GLY A 108 15.66 4.41 7.15
CA GLY A 108 16.45 3.18 7.18
C GLY A 108 16.18 2.29 5.97
N LEU A 109 14.91 2.09 5.63
CA LEU A 109 14.51 1.36 4.43
C LEU A 109 15.11 1.99 3.16
N ALA A 110 14.89 3.30 2.96
CA ALA A 110 15.43 4.01 1.80
C ALA A 110 16.96 3.90 1.72
N ARG A 111 17.65 4.02 2.85
CA ARG A 111 19.13 3.90 2.92
C ARG A 111 19.60 2.51 2.50
N MET A 112 18.96 1.46 2.99
CA MET A 112 19.33 0.07 2.67
C MET A 112 19.02 -0.31 1.23
N THR A 113 17.88 0.14 0.71
CA THR A 113 17.33 -0.37 -0.55
C THR A 113 17.39 0.60 -1.72
N GLY A 114 17.62 1.90 -1.46
CA GLY A 114 17.57 2.94 -2.52
C GLY A 114 16.16 3.31 -2.97
N VAL A 115 15.10 2.78 -2.35
CA VAL A 115 13.71 3.09 -2.72
C VAL A 115 13.33 4.53 -2.36
N THR A 116 12.44 5.12 -3.14
CA THR A 116 11.81 6.40 -2.81
C THR A 116 10.60 6.17 -1.92
N VAL A 117 10.62 6.69 -0.69
CA VAL A 117 9.53 6.49 0.29
C VAL A 117 8.52 7.64 0.20
N HIS A 118 7.25 7.31 -0.03
CA HIS A 118 6.11 8.21 -0.07
C HIS A 118 5.26 8.05 1.20
N ARG A 119 5.04 9.15 1.90
CA ARG A 119 4.25 9.15 3.15
C ARG A 119 2.76 9.41 2.95
N ARG A 120 2.37 9.77 1.74
CA ARG A 120 0.98 10.07 1.33
C ARG A 120 0.75 9.57 -0.07
N GLY A 121 -0.52 9.51 -0.47
CA GLY A 121 -0.86 9.28 -1.86
C GLY A 121 -0.38 10.43 -2.74
N GLU A 122 0.02 10.10 -3.95
CA GLU A 122 0.54 11.05 -4.95
C GLU A 122 -0.05 10.77 -6.32
N GLU A 123 -0.18 11.83 -7.12
CA GLU A 123 -0.51 11.73 -8.53
C GLU A 123 0.79 11.72 -9.34
N ILE A 124 0.95 10.69 -10.18
CA ILE A 124 2.14 10.47 -11.00
C ILE A 124 1.69 10.17 -12.42
N THR A 125 2.35 10.76 -13.42
CA THR A 125 2.10 10.43 -14.83
C THR A 125 3.02 9.29 -15.27
N LEU A 126 2.43 8.18 -15.72
CA LEU A 126 3.11 6.97 -16.17
C LEU A 126 2.58 6.60 -17.55
N ASN A 127 3.46 6.45 -18.56
CA ASN A 127 3.07 6.14 -19.95
C ASN A 127 1.90 7.00 -20.46
N GLY A 128 1.93 8.32 -20.14
CA GLY A 128 0.90 9.27 -20.55
C GLY A 128 -0.40 9.21 -19.74
N LYS A 129 -0.53 8.30 -18.77
CA LYS A 129 -1.69 8.16 -17.88
C LYS A 129 -1.45 8.84 -16.55
N ARG A 130 -2.41 9.60 -16.06
CA ARG A 130 -2.42 10.18 -14.72
C ARG A 130 -2.89 9.13 -13.73
N CYS A 131 -2.00 8.70 -12.84
CA CYS A 131 -2.26 7.66 -11.86
C CYS A 131 -2.21 8.28 -10.46
N TYR A 132 -3.29 8.19 -9.69
CA TYR A 132 -3.25 8.46 -8.25
C TYR A 132 -2.94 7.17 -7.52
N LEU A 133 -1.84 7.16 -6.80
CA LEU A 133 -1.29 6.00 -6.09
C LEU A 133 -1.33 6.23 -4.59
N ALA A 134 -1.91 5.31 -3.85
CA ALA A 134 -1.93 5.36 -2.38
C ALA A 134 -2.14 3.97 -1.79
N HIS A 135 -1.75 3.76 -0.53
CA HIS A 135 -2.16 2.54 0.17
C HIS A 135 -3.68 2.47 0.32
N GLY A 136 -4.33 3.56 0.69
CA GLY A 136 -5.79 3.64 0.79
C GLY A 136 -6.29 3.83 2.23
N ASP A 137 -5.47 3.52 3.25
CA ASP A 137 -5.84 3.70 4.64
C ASP A 137 -6.12 5.17 4.96
N GLY A 138 -7.28 5.42 5.55
CA GLY A 138 -7.72 6.76 5.94
C GLY A 138 -8.25 7.64 4.79
N LEU A 139 -8.34 7.14 3.57
CA LEU A 139 -9.08 7.80 2.50
C LEU A 139 -10.57 7.56 2.70
N VAL A 140 -11.26 8.58 3.18
CA VAL A 140 -12.69 8.54 3.50
C VAL A 140 -13.38 9.72 2.82
N PRO A 141 -14.47 9.50 2.07
CA PRO A 141 -15.21 10.58 1.43
C PRO A 141 -15.75 11.60 2.43
N SER A 142 -15.87 12.84 2.01
CA SER A 142 -16.47 13.91 2.82
C SER A 142 -17.90 13.56 3.20
N GLY A 143 -18.27 13.79 4.47
CA GLY A 143 -19.62 13.49 4.96
C GLY A 143 -19.97 12.01 5.15
N TYR A 144 -19.16 11.07 4.60
CA TYR A 144 -19.42 9.63 4.73
C TYR A 144 -19.54 9.18 6.17
N ILE A 145 -18.61 9.64 7.02
CA ILE A 145 -18.64 9.32 8.47
C ILE A 145 -19.92 9.82 9.12
N ASP A 146 -20.45 10.97 8.69
CA ASP A 146 -21.61 11.59 9.28
C ASP A 146 -22.91 10.87 8.93
N ALA A 147 -22.96 10.13 7.86
CA ALA A 147 -24.08 9.28 7.48
C ALA A 147 -24.11 7.92 8.23
N LEU A 148 -23.05 7.55 8.95
CA LEU A 148 -22.95 6.25 9.59
C LEU A 148 -23.65 6.19 10.97
N PRO A 149 -24.08 4.99 11.40
CA PRO A 149 -24.59 4.80 12.76
C PRO A 149 -23.59 5.23 13.84
N LYS A 150 -24.06 5.81 14.95
CA LYS A 150 -23.21 6.39 16.02
C LYS A 150 -22.08 5.47 16.50
N VAL A 151 -22.32 4.16 16.60
CA VAL A 151 -21.32 3.17 17.05
C VAL A 151 -20.19 3.03 16.03
N VAL A 152 -20.52 2.92 14.73
CA VAL A 152 -19.56 2.79 13.62
C VAL A 152 -18.77 4.09 13.48
N LYS A 153 -19.46 5.24 13.47
CA LYS A 153 -18.88 6.57 13.45
C LYS A 153 -17.82 6.77 14.54
N ARG A 154 -18.11 6.36 15.78
CA ARG A 154 -17.16 6.44 16.91
C ARG A 154 -15.93 5.58 16.68
N LYS A 155 -16.09 4.36 16.13
CA LYS A 155 -14.96 3.47 15.83
C LYS A 155 -14.06 4.07 14.75
N ILE A 156 -14.63 4.55 13.66
CA ILE A 156 -13.88 5.17 12.54
C ILE A 156 -13.18 6.45 12.99
N ARG A 157 -13.85 7.34 13.72
CA ARG A 157 -13.22 8.56 14.26
C ARG A 157 -12.06 8.24 15.20
N ARG A 158 -12.20 7.21 16.04
CA ARG A 158 -11.12 6.74 16.91
C ARG A 158 -9.95 6.19 16.08
N PHE A 159 -10.21 5.44 15.04
CA PHE A 159 -9.17 4.94 14.13
C PHE A 159 -8.43 6.08 13.43
N ILE A 160 -9.15 7.05 12.85
CA ILE A 160 -8.57 8.23 12.20
C ILE A 160 -7.73 9.04 13.20
N PHE A 161 -8.22 9.23 14.41
CA PHE A 161 -7.49 9.92 15.48
C PHE A 161 -6.18 9.19 15.82
N LEU A 162 -6.22 7.87 16.06
CA LEU A 162 -5.02 7.09 16.35
C LEU A 162 -4.04 7.11 15.18
N ARG A 163 -4.53 6.99 13.96
CA ARG A 163 -3.72 7.13 12.74
C ARG A 163 -3.03 8.50 12.71
N SER A 164 -3.75 9.58 12.97
CA SER A 164 -3.20 10.93 13.02
C SER A 164 -2.10 11.07 14.08
N VAL A 165 -2.30 10.47 15.26
CA VAL A 165 -1.27 10.44 16.32
C VAL A 165 -0.03 9.67 15.84
N PHE A 166 -0.20 8.50 15.23
CA PHE A 166 0.93 7.69 14.74
C PHE A 166 1.67 8.32 13.56
N HIS A 167 1.01 9.16 12.78
CA HIS A 167 1.66 9.96 11.73
C HIS A 167 2.31 11.25 12.24
N HIS A 168 2.02 11.66 13.49
CA HIS A 168 2.54 12.91 14.02
C HIS A 168 4.05 12.81 14.34
N PRO A 169 4.92 13.69 13.82
CA PRO A 169 6.38 13.59 13.99
C PRO A 169 6.86 13.50 15.43
N ALA A 170 6.24 14.24 16.34
CA ALA A 170 6.62 14.20 17.77
C ALA A 170 6.26 12.86 18.42
N ALA A 171 5.09 12.28 18.09
CA ALA A 171 4.71 10.95 18.58
C ALA A 171 5.66 9.89 18.00
N GLN A 172 5.98 9.98 16.71
CA GLN A 172 6.95 9.09 16.07
C GLN A 172 8.33 9.18 16.73
N ALA A 173 8.83 10.39 17.03
CA ALA A 173 10.10 10.57 17.74
C ALA A 173 10.09 9.91 19.11
N LEU A 174 8.99 10.03 19.87
CA LEU A 174 8.84 9.39 21.18
C LEU A 174 8.79 7.85 21.07
N PHE A 175 8.01 7.32 20.14
CA PHE A 175 7.91 5.87 19.93
C PHE A 175 9.23 5.24 19.47
N ARG A 176 10.11 5.96 18.76
CA ARG A 176 11.42 5.47 18.35
C ARG A 176 12.37 5.18 19.53
N LEU A 177 12.06 5.68 20.73
CA LEU A 177 12.81 5.37 21.97
C LEU A 177 12.45 4.01 22.57
N VAL A 178 11.37 3.36 22.11
CA VAL A 178 10.96 2.03 22.58
C VAL A 178 12.05 1.01 22.23
N PRO A 179 12.49 0.18 23.17
CA PRO A 179 13.47 -0.88 22.90
C PRO A 179 12.93 -1.88 21.85
N PRO A 180 13.78 -2.35 20.90
CA PRO A 180 13.35 -3.24 19.81
C PRO A 180 12.58 -4.48 20.30
N VAL A 181 13.03 -5.12 21.38
CA VAL A 181 12.39 -6.32 21.94
C VAL A 181 10.93 -6.08 22.31
N TRP A 182 10.62 -4.91 22.89
CA TRP A 182 9.25 -4.57 23.30
C TRP A 182 8.40 -4.09 22.11
N GLY A 183 9.02 -3.28 21.25
CA GLY A 183 8.33 -2.78 20.04
C GLY A 183 7.92 -3.93 19.13
N ASP A 184 8.84 -4.85 18.84
CA ASP A 184 8.57 -6.02 18.01
C ASP A 184 7.53 -6.96 18.65
N ALA A 185 7.66 -7.25 19.96
CA ALA A 185 6.71 -8.11 20.66
C ALA A 185 5.27 -7.55 20.58
N PHE A 186 5.12 -6.24 20.81
CA PHE A 186 3.81 -5.58 20.75
C PHE A 186 3.29 -5.47 19.31
N GLY A 187 4.14 -5.03 18.38
CA GLY A 187 3.74 -4.78 16.99
C GLY A 187 3.33 -6.06 16.27
N TYR A 188 4.13 -7.11 16.35
CA TYR A 188 3.82 -8.41 15.75
C TYR A 188 2.58 -9.07 16.38
N GLU A 189 2.37 -8.95 17.68
CA GLU A 189 1.18 -9.51 18.32
C GLU A 189 -0.09 -8.75 17.90
N TRP A 190 0.00 -7.43 17.73
CA TRP A 190 -1.12 -6.65 17.20
C TRP A 190 -1.42 -7.00 15.75
N ALA A 191 -0.42 -7.02 14.87
CA ALA A 191 -0.54 -7.39 13.47
C ALA A 191 -1.15 -8.80 13.34
N LYS A 192 -0.63 -9.78 14.11
CA LYS A 192 -1.17 -11.15 14.15
C LYS A 192 -2.67 -11.18 14.49
N ARG A 193 -3.10 -10.45 15.52
CA ARG A 193 -4.52 -10.41 15.90
C ARG A 193 -5.40 -9.80 14.82
N SER A 194 -4.92 -8.76 14.14
CA SER A 194 -5.62 -8.16 13.00
C SER A 194 -5.76 -9.17 11.87
N ARG A 195 -4.67 -9.85 11.52
CA ARG A 195 -4.62 -10.85 10.46
C ARG A 195 -5.50 -12.05 10.72
N LEU A 196 -5.49 -12.59 11.93
CA LEU A 196 -6.36 -13.72 12.30
C LEU A 196 -7.85 -13.36 12.22
N LYS A 197 -8.23 -12.12 12.56
CA LYS A 197 -9.63 -11.67 12.39
C LYS A 197 -10.03 -11.59 10.94
N GLU A 198 -9.14 -11.12 10.08
CA GLU A 198 -9.38 -11.03 8.65
C GLU A 198 -9.46 -12.40 8.00
N LEU A 199 -8.56 -13.33 8.34
CA LEU A 199 -8.59 -14.71 7.86
C LEU A 199 -9.89 -15.43 8.28
N ALA A 200 -10.37 -15.17 9.49
CA ALA A 200 -11.63 -15.74 9.99
C ALA A 200 -12.88 -15.10 9.34
N ASN A 201 -12.81 -13.82 8.97
CA ASN A 201 -13.91 -13.07 8.39
C ASN A 201 -13.38 -12.14 7.29
N PRO A 202 -13.16 -12.65 6.08
CA PRO A 202 -12.71 -11.85 4.95
C PRO A 202 -13.67 -10.67 4.72
N PHE A 203 -13.13 -9.50 4.47
CA PHE A 203 -13.94 -8.32 4.18
C PHE A 203 -14.41 -8.37 2.72
N PRO A 204 -15.69 -8.67 2.44
CA PRO A 204 -16.18 -8.71 1.07
C PRO A 204 -16.22 -7.30 0.46
N TYR A 205 -16.24 -7.24 -0.86
CA TYR A 205 -16.57 -6.02 -1.58
C TYR A 205 -17.96 -5.51 -1.17
N LYS A 206 -18.03 -4.27 -0.73
CA LYS A 206 -19.27 -3.67 -0.19
C LYS A 206 -20.23 -3.18 -1.26
N GLY A 207 -19.79 -3.20 -2.51
CA GLY A 207 -20.50 -2.61 -3.65
C GLY A 207 -20.06 -1.17 -3.91
N GLU A 208 -20.23 -0.74 -5.15
CA GLU A 208 -19.75 0.54 -5.70
C GLU A 208 -20.19 1.77 -4.88
N ASN A 209 -21.38 1.72 -4.29
CA ASN A 209 -21.94 2.82 -3.51
C ASN A 209 -21.66 2.73 -2.01
N ARG A 210 -20.83 1.78 -1.57
CA ARG A 210 -20.48 1.58 -0.16
C ARG A 210 -18.99 1.34 0.09
N GLU A 211 -18.21 1.09 -0.97
CA GLU A 211 -16.76 0.92 -0.85
C GLU A 211 -16.09 2.29 -0.70
N GLU A 212 -15.45 2.52 0.43
CA GLU A 212 -14.91 3.82 0.81
C GLU A 212 -13.95 4.39 -0.23
N LEU A 213 -13.04 3.56 -0.78
CA LEU A 213 -12.05 3.98 -1.78
C LEU A 213 -12.71 4.35 -3.12
N VAL A 214 -13.76 3.62 -3.52
CA VAL A 214 -14.55 3.94 -4.73
C VAL A 214 -15.29 5.26 -4.54
N LEU A 215 -15.94 5.45 -3.40
CA LEU A 215 -16.64 6.69 -3.09
C LEU A 215 -15.69 7.89 -3.02
N TRP A 216 -14.50 7.69 -2.44
CA TRP A 216 -13.49 8.73 -2.40
C TRP A 216 -13.02 9.11 -3.82
N ALA A 217 -12.74 8.15 -4.68
CA ALA A 217 -12.37 8.40 -6.08
C ALA A 217 -13.50 9.12 -6.85
N LYS A 218 -14.75 8.72 -6.65
CA LYS A 218 -15.92 9.41 -7.21
C LYS A 218 -15.99 10.88 -6.76
N GLU A 219 -15.68 11.17 -5.52
CA GLU A 219 -15.63 12.54 -4.99
C GLU A 219 -14.52 13.36 -5.68
N GLN A 220 -13.33 12.78 -5.88
CA GLN A 220 -12.23 13.44 -6.60
C GLN A 220 -12.61 13.78 -8.05
N GLU A 221 -13.38 12.92 -8.71
CA GLU A 221 -13.92 13.13 -10.05
C GLU A 221 -15.15 14.07 -10.08
N GLY A 222 -15.66 14.47 -8.92
CA GLY A 222 -16.86 15.30 -8.81
C GLY A 222 -18.17 14.57 -9.17
N LEU A 223 -18.17 13.24 -9.09
CA LEU A 223 -19.32 12.38 -9.36
C LEU A 223 -20.27 12.23 -8.17
N CYS A 224 -19.77 12.52 -6.94
CA CYS A 224 -20.56 12.50 -5.71
C CYS A 224 -20.31 13.79 -4.92
N THR A 225 -21.40 14.47 -4.52
CA THR A 225 -21.36 15.48 -3.46
C THR A 225 -22.25 15.02 -2.31
N PRO A 226 -21.84 15.19 -1.05
CA PRO A 226 -22.58 14.71 0.12
C PRO A 226 -24.01 15.26 0.26
N SER A 227 -24.38 16.26 -0.53
CA SER A 227 -25.61 17.05 -0.40
C SER A 227 -26.62 16.88 -1.53
N THR A 228 -26.41 15.96 -2.48
CA THR A 228 -27.32 15.88 -3.66
C THR A 228 -27.73 14.44 -3.97
N GLU A 229 -28.69 13.92 -3.19
CA GLU A 229 -29.46 12.72 -3.59
C GLU A 229 -30.30 12.93 -4.88
N HIS A 230 -30.32 14.13 -5.47
CA HIS A 230 -31.20 14.50 -6.57
C HIS A 230 -30.59 15.25 -7.76
N GLN A 231 -29.26 15.28 -7.89
CA GLN A 231 -28.66 15.81 -9.12
C GLN A 231 -28.07 14.66 -9.95
N SER A 232 -28.70 14.40 -11.10
CA SER A 232 -28.11 13.53 -12.13
C SER A 232 -26.68 13.98 -12.43
N PRO A 233 -25.74 13.06 -12.61
CA PRO A 233 -24.36 13.42 -12.94
C PRO A 233 -24.34 14.23 -14.24
N LYS A 234 -23.92 15.49 -14.16
CA LYS A 234 -23.80 16.39 -15.32
C LYS A 234 -22.57 16.12 -16.19
N THR A 235 -22.06 14.90 -16.25
CA THR A 235 -20.73 14.69 -16.85
C THR A 235 -20.61 13.40 -17.64
N GLU A 236 -21.46 13.20 -18.67
CA GLU A 236 -21.25 12.08 -19.60
C GLU A 236 -20.07 12.28 -20.58
N ASN A 237 -19.45 13.48 -20.67
CA ASN A 237 -18.37 13.77 -21.64
C ASN A 237 -17.23 14.62 -21.08
N ARG A 238 -16.94 14.54 -19.79
CA ARG A 238 -15.78 15.24 -19.21
C ARG A 238 -14.59 14.30 -19.20
N GLU A 239 -13.44 14.77 -19.72
CA GLU A 239 -12.19 14.04 -19.50
C GLU A 239 -11.94 13.82 -18.00
N PRO A 240 -11.50 12.61 -17.59
CA PRO A 240 -11.22 12.32 -16.20
C PRO A 240 -10.09 13.22 -15.68
N ARG A 241 -10.13 13.59 -14.41
CA ARG A 241 -9.03 14.29 -13.75
C ARG A 241 -7.84 13.36 -13.57
N THR A 242 -8.13 12.09 -13.30
CA THR A 242 -7.16 11.01 -13.07
C THR A 242 -7.58 9.79 -13.89
N ASP A 243 -6.69 9.18 -14.65
CA ASP A 243 -7.01 8.00 -15.47
C ASP A 243 -7.18 6.76 -14.58
N TYR A 244 -6.26 6.57 -13.61
CA TYR A 244 -6.24 5.41 -12.72
C TYR A 244 -6.10 5.82 -11.25
N TYR A 245 -6.98 5.34 -10.41
CA TYR A 245 -6.87 5.34 -8.95
C TYR A 245 -6.45 3.95 -8.51
N ILE A 246 -5.23 3.77 -8.00
CA ILE A 246 -4.66 2.45 -7.67
C ILE A 246 -4.40 2.39 -6.16
N PHE A 247 -5.03 1.40 -5.51
CA PHE A 247 -5.03 1.24 -4.06
C PHE A 247 -4.69 -0.19 -3.61
N GLY A 248 -4.18 -0.32 -2.40
CA GLY A 248 -4.12 -1.54 -1.60
C GLY A 248 -5.17 -1.57 -0.48
N HIS A 249 -4.74 -1.98 0.72
CA HIS A 249 -5.44 -1.89 2.01
C HIS A 249 -6.70 -2.76 2.17
N ARG A 250 -7.47 -2.94 1.15
CA ARG A 250 -8.77 -3.63 1.23
C ARG A 250 -8.69 -5.13 1.03
N HIS A 251 -7.57 -5.65 0.53
CA HIS A 251 -7.35 -7.06 0.22
C HIS A 251 -8.44 -7.68 -0.66
N ILE A 252 -9.06 -6.87 -1.51
CA ILE A 252 -10.02 -7.30 -2.52
C ILE A 252 -9.50 -6.92 -3.90
N GLU A 253 -9.70 -7.77 -4.87
CA GLU A 253 -9.44 -7.43 -6.25
C GLU A 253 -10.64 -6.66 -6.80
N LEU A 254 -10.39 -5.46 -7.30
CA LEU A 254 -11.40 -4.64 -7.96
C LEU A 254 -10.78 -3.89 -9.12
N ASP A 255 -11.48 -3.92 -10.25
CA ASP A 255 -11.20 -3.08 -11.40
C ASP A 255 -12.55 -2.53 -11.87
N LEU A 256 -12.79 -1.26 -11.53
CA LEU A 256 -14.08 -0.61 -11.73
C LEU A 256 -13.92 0.67 -12.55
N GLN A 257 -14.62 0.76 -13.67
CA GLN A 257 -14.71 1.98 -14.45
C GLN A 257 -15.80 2.91 -13.89
N LEU A 258 -15.43 4.17 -13.63
CA LEU A 258 -16.37 5.20 -13.19
C LEU A 258 -17.05 5.88 -14.39
N ALA A 259 -18.15 6.60 -14.12
CA ALA A 259 -18.84 7.38 -15.13
C ALA A 259 -17.99 8.49 -15.78
N SER A 260 -16.93 8.96 -15.08
CA SER A 260 -15.93 9.89 -15.61
C SER A 260 -14.91 9.25 -16.58
N GLN A 261 -15.01 7.97 -16.85
CA GLN A 261 -14.03 7.14 -17.55
C GLN A 261 -12.74 6.83 -16.76
N SER A 262 -12.55 7.39 -15.56
CA SER A 262 -11.51 6.96 -14.65
C SER A 262 -11.72 5.51 -14.23
N ARG A 263 -10.63 4.79 -13.91
CA ARG A 263 -10.72 3.43 -13.34
C ARG A 263 -10.21 3.43 -11.90
N VAL A 264 -10.95 2.76 -11.02
CA VAL A 264 -10.54 2.46 -9.66
C VAL A 264 -10.07 1.02 -9.61
N VAL A 265 -8.80 0.82 -9.27
CA VAL A 265 -8.17 -0.49 -9.16
C VAL A 265 -7.73 -0.70 -7.72
N ILE A 266 -8.22 -1.75 -7.08
CA ILE A 266 -7.74 -2.22 -5.78
C ILE A 266 -7.00 -3.52 -6.03
N LEU A 267 -5.74 -3.59 -5.60
CA LEU A 267 -4.79 -4.62 -6.03
C LEU A 267 -5.04 -6.01 -5.46
N GLY A 268 -5.94 -6.17 -4.50
CA GLY A 268 -6.03 -7.42 -3.75
C GLY A 268 -4.98 -7.50 -2.65
N ASP A 269 -4.36 -8.66 -2.51
CA ASP A 269 -3.25 -8.86 -1.58
C ASP A 269 -2.18 -9.78 -2.18
N PHE A 270 -0.94 -9.62 -1.71
CA PHE A 270 0.18 -10.47 -2.12
C PHE A 270 0.52 -11.54 -1.04
N PHE A 271 -0.44 -11.98 -0.27
CA PHE A 271 -0.23 -13.04 0.72
C PHE A 271 -1.20 -14.23 0.61
N ARG A 272 -2.36 -14.08 -0.06
CA ARG A 272 -3.31 -15.16 -0.39
C ARG A 272 -3.58 -15.21 -1.88
N GLN A 273 -3.89 -14.05 -2.47
CA GLN A 273 -4.29 -13.92 -3.86
C GLN A 273 -3.06 -13.80 -4.78
N PHE A 274 -1.92 -13.31 -4.26
CA PHE A 274 -0.67 -13.04 -5.00
C PHE A 274 -0.88 -12.14 -6.21
N THR A 275 -1.76 -11.15 -6.04
CA THR A 275 -2.14 -10.23 -7.09
C THR A 275 -1.20 -9.04 -7.18
N TYR A 276 -1.01 -8.56 -8.39
CA TYR A 276 -0.30 -7.33 -8.72
C TYR A 276 -0.96 -6.68 -9.93
N ALA A 277 -0.65 -5.42 -10.20
CA ALA A 277 -1.06 -4.78 -11.45
C ALA A 277 0.15 -4.42 -12.31
N LEU A 278 -0.09 -4.33 -13.60
CA LEU A 278 0.87 -3.99 -14.64
C LEU A 278 0.28 -2.88 -15.51
N LEU A 279 0.99 -1.76 -15.66
CA LEU A 279 0.71 -0.72 -16.65
C LEU A 279 1.69 -0.88 -17.81
N ASP A 280 1.17 -1.19 -18.98
CA ASP A 280 1.97 -1.41 -20.19
C ASP A 280 2.43 -0.11 -20.85
N ALA A 281 3.22 -0.24 -21.92
CA ALA A 281 3.78 0.88 -22.67
C ALA A 281 2.70 1.76 -23.35
N ASP A 282 1.55 1.19 -23.66
CA ASP A 282 0.41 1.87 -24.30
C ASP A 282 -0.52 2.52 -23.27
N GLY A 283 -0.21 2.36 -21.98
CA GLY A 283 -1.00 2.90 -20.87
C GLY A 283 -2.20 2.02 -20.50
N GLY A 284 -2.23 0.76 -20.92
CA GLY A 284 -3.20 -0.23 -20.47
C GLY A 284 -2.85 -0.78 -19.09
N LEU A 285 -3.79 -0.75 -18.14
CA LEU A 285 -3.62 -1.28 -16.80
C LEU A 285 -4.34 -2.62 -16.65
N MET A 286 -3.64 -3.64 -16.16
CA MET A 286 -4.17 -4.99 -15.96
C MET A 286 -3.84 -5.51 -14.56
N LEU A 287 -4.80 -6.19 -13.92
CA LEU A 287 -4.56 -7.04 -12.74
C LEU A 287 -4.10 -8.43 -13.18
N SER A 288 -3.14 -8.99 -12.46
CA SER A 288 -2.58 -10.32 -12.71
C SER A 288 -2.30 -11.05 -11.40
N VAL A 289 -2.19 -12.37 -11.48
CA VAL A 289 -1.82 -13.25 -10.37
C VAL A 289 -0.45 -13.83 -10.63
N PHE A 290 0.41 -13.87 -9.62
CA PHE A 290 1.72 -14.52 -9.68
C PHE A 290 1.60 -15.96 -9.17
N GLU A 291 1.78 -16.93 -10.04
CA GLU A 291 1.70 -18.38 -9.77
C GLU A 291 2.94 -18.95 -9.09
#